data_39e3d884a707883911749df21e0043c0
#
_entry.id   39e3d884a707883911749df21e0043c0
#
_cell.length_a   1.000
_cell.length_b   1.000
_cell.length_c   1.000
_cell.angle_alpha   90.00
_cell.angle_beta   90.00
_cell.angle_gamma   90.00
#
_symmetry.space_group_name_H-M   'P 1'
#
loop_
_entity.id
_entity.type
_entity.pdbx_description
1 polymer ?
#
loop_
_entity_poly.entity_id
_entity_poly.type
_entity_poly.pdbx_seq_one_letter_code
_entity_poly.pdbx_strand_id
1 'polypeptide(L)' 'MALSPETKEKLQRRIDELKKRMLYDTNDLDYETHLNQVRELQKIISAAGK' A
#
# COMPACT_ATOMS: atom_id res chain seq x y z
N MET A 1 4.35 11.76 14.50
CA MET A 1 2.91 11.99 14.55
C MET A 1 2.13 10.74 14.21
N ALA A 2 1.12 10.42 14.98
CA ALA A 2 0.28 9.27 14.68
C ALA A 2 -0.75 9.64 13.61
N LEU A 3 -1.02 8.72 12.71
CA LEU A 3 -2.07 8.90 11.71
C LEU A 3 -3.45 8.77 12.38
N SER A 4 -4.41 9.55 11.90
CA SER A 4 -5.77 9.37 12.34
C SER A 4 -6.31 8.00 11.90
N PRO A 5 -7.29 7.42 12.60
CA PRO A 5 -7.87 6.15 12.17
C PRO A 5 -8.40 6.18 10.74
N GLU A 6 -8.99 7.30 10.35
CA GLU A 6 -9.52 7.47 8.99
C GLU A 6 -8.41 7.44 7.93
N THR A 7 -7.31 8.13 8.19
CA THR A 7 -6.18 8.15 7.27
C THR A 7 -5.56 6.76 7.15
N LYS A 8 -5.40 6.08 8.28
CA LYS A 8 -4.88 4.72 8.32
C LYS A 8 -5.74 3.77 7.49
N GLU A 9 -7.05 3.89 7.63
CA GLU A 9 -8.00 3.09 6.89
C GLU A 9 -7.92 3.34 5.38
N LYS A 10 -7.78 4.60 4.99
CA LYS A 10 -7.63 4.96 3.58
C LYS A 10 -6.35 4.37 2.99
N LEU A 11 -5.25 4.44 3.71
CA LEU A 11 -3.99 3.86 3.29
C LEU A 11 -4.11 2.34 3.15
N GLN A 12 -4.76 1.70 4.11
CA GLN A 12 -4.96 0.25 4.07
C GLN A 12 -5.81 -0.16 2.88
N ARG A 13 -6.85 0.59 2.57
CA ARG A 13 -7.68 0.33 1.38
C ARG A 13 -6.86 0.46 0.11
N ARG A 14 -5.99 1.45 0.03
CA ARG A 14 -5.12 1.64 -1.12
C ARG A 14 -4.20 0.43 -1.30
N ILE A 15 -3.63 -0.06 -0.21
CA ILE A 15 -2.79 -1.25 -0.23
C ILE A 15 -3.60 -2.45 -0.74
N ASP A 16 -4.81 -2.65 -0.23
CA ASP A 16 -5.66 -3.76 -0.64
C ASP A 16 -5.99 -3.70 -2.13
N GLU A 17 -6.30 -2.51 -2.65
CA GLU A 17 -6.57 -2.32 -4.07
C GLU A 17 -5.35 -2.64 -4.93
N LEU A 18 -4.18 -2.18 -4.51
CA LEU A 18 -2.94 -2.45 -5.23
C LEU A 18 -2.63 -3.94 -5.24
N LYS A 19 -2.83 -4.61 -4.12
CA LYS A 19 -2.64 -6.07 -4.03
C LYS A 19 -3.57 -6.82 -4.96
N LYS A 20 -4.82 -6.39 -5.07
CA LYS A 20 -5.77 -7.00 -6.01
C LYS A 20 -5.30 -6.84 -7.45
N ARG A 21 -4.82 -5.67 -7.81
CA ARG A 21 -4.28 -5.43 -9.15
C ARG A 21 -3.08 -6.31 -9.44
N MET A 22 -2.23 -6.52 -8.44
CA MET A 22 -1.06 -7.37 -8.60
C MET A 22 -1.41 -8.82 -8.96
N LEU A 23 -2.57 -9.29 -8.51
CA LEU A 23 -3.05 -10.63 -8.86
C LEU A 23 -3.36 -10.78 -10.36
N TYR A 24 -3.68 -9.68 -11.03
CA TYR A 24 -4.03 -9.66 -12.43
C TYR A 24 -2.93 -9.13 -13.34
N ASP A 25 -1.83 -8.65 -12.74
CA ASP A 25 -0.71 -8.14 -13.50
C ASP A 25 0.03 -9.28 -14.18
N THR A 26 0.11 -9.20 -15.52
CA THR A 26 0.88 -10.16 -16.31
C THR A 26 2.25 -9.62 -16.69
N ASN A 27 2.47 -8.33 -16.43
CA ASN A 27 3.71 -7.64 -16.75
C ASN A 27 4.55 -7.44 -15.47
N ASP A 28 5.79 -7.92 -15.50
CA ASP A 28 6.70 -7.82 -14.35
C ASP A 28 6.95 -6.38 -13.93
N LEU A 29 7.02 -5.45 -14.88
CA LEU A 29 7.24 -4.04 -14.57
C LEU A 29 6.07 -3.45 -13.80
N ASP A 30 4.85 -3.75 -14.23
CA ASP A 30 3.65 -3.27 -13.54
C ASP A 30 3.56 -3.88 -12.15
N TYR A 31 3.83 -5.17 -12.03
CA TYR A 31 3.85 -5.86 -10.75
C TYR A 31 4.83 -5.19 -9.78
N GLU A 32 6.05 -4.94 -10.26
CA GLU A 32 7.09 -4.32 -9.44
C GLU A 32 6.72 -2.91 -9.03
N THR A 33 6.11 -2.13 -9.93
CA THR A 33 5.65 -0.79 -9.63
C THR A 33 4.60 -0.81 -8.51
N HIS A 34 3.61 -1.69 -8.61
CA HIS A 34 2.59 -1.83 -7.58
C HIS A 34 3.18 -2.31 -6.25
N LEU A 35 4.12 -3.24 -6.31
CA LEU A 35 4.79 -3.75 -5.11
C LEU A 35 5.54 -2.64 -4.39
N ASN A 36 6.24 -1.78 -5.13
CA ASN A 36 6.94 -0.65 -4.54
C ASN A 36 5.98 0.33 -3.89
N GLN A 37 4.83 0.59 -4.51
CA GLN A 37 3.80 1.46 -3.93
C GLN A 37 3.25 0.86 -2.63
N VAL A 38 2.99 -0.44 -2.61
CA VAL A 38 2.52 -1.13 -1.40
C VAL A 38 3.54 -0.98 -0.28
N ARG A 39 4.82 -1.19 -0.59
CA ARG A 39 5.89 -1.06 0.41
C ARG A 39 5.98 0.35 0.97
N GLU A 40 5.86 1.37 0.12
CA GLU A 40 5.88 2.76 0.58
C GLU A 40 4.72 3.05 1.53
N LEU A 41 3.52 2.60 1.18
CA LEU A 41 2.35 2.79 2.03
C LEU A 41 2.49 2.04 3.36
N GLN A 42 3.03 0.82 3.33
CA GLN A 42 3.27 0.05 4.55
C GLN A 42 4.30 0.73 5.45
N LYS A 43 5.32 1.35 4.88
CA LYS A 43 6.30 2.11 5.66
C LYS A 43 5.65 3.28 6.38
N ILE A 44 4.76 4.00 5.69
CA ILE A 44 4.06 5.15 6.29
C ILE A 44 3.21 4.67 7.47
N ILE A 45 2.45 3.61 7.29
CA ILE A 45 1.60 3.06 8.35
C ILE A 45 2.45 2.57 9.52
N SER A 46 3.52 1.85 9.23
CA SER A 46 4.41 1.30 10.26
C SER A 46 5.12 2.40 11.05
N ALA A 47 5.59 3.43 10.37
CA ALA A 47 6.25 4.56 11.02
C ALA A 47 5.28 5.33 11.92
N ALA A 48 4.03 5.48 11.49
CA ALA A 48 3.02 6.18 12.27
C ALA A 48 2.51 5.36 13.45
N GLY A 49 2.65 4.04 13.39
CA GLY A 49 2.22 3.13 14.45
C GLY A 49 3.17 3.05 15.64
N LYS A 50 4.32 3.72 15.55
CA LYS A 50 5.31 3.71 16.65
C LYS A 50 5.15 4.97 17.55
#